data_156c5247eaa7da843e6ab457841fc92d
#
_entry.id   156c5247eaa7da843e6ab457841fc92d
#
_cell.length_a   1.000
_cell.length_b   1.000
_cell.length_c   1.000
_cell.angle_alpha   90.00
_cell.angle_beta   90.00
_cell.angle_gamma   90.00
#
_symmetry.space_group_name_H-M   'P 1'
#
loop_
_entity.id
_entity.type
_entity.pdbx_description
1 polymer ?
#
loop_
_entity_poly.entity_id
_entity_poly.type
_entity_poly.pdbx_seq_one_letter_code
_entity_poly.pdbx_strand_id
1 'polypeptide(L)'
;AKDFENGKRVRFQKDAENPTAAGPDAEGISVDGNGMVYLASERDNSVKGVNYNTILMVNPNAEGDDLIALMEWNLTDSLPQVSANMGIESVEWISSVNVNGKLFDQNTNAAFDIANYPKATANGVFFVALEANGHVYAYVLNDDGTCVQITDIDSKIGGAMALDYDTYENVLWVVSDNGYNNRAAKIAFNGTADVDVVHVNAPSGVDVTANNEGFAIAEYTYTNDG
;
A
#
# COMPACT_ATOMS: atom_id res chain seq x y z
N ALA A 1 -19.76 4.26 -7.72
CA ALA A 1 -19.46 2.91 -8.22
C ALA A 1 -20.76 2.18 -8.47
N LYS A 2 -20.86 1.41 -9.55
CA LYS A 2 -22.05 0.63 -9.93
C LYS A 2 -21.94 -0.79 -9.37
N ASP A 3 -23.09 -1.39 -9.03
CA ASP A 3 -23.24 -2.83 -8.76
C ASP A 3 -22.43 -3.34 -7.57
N PHE A 4 -22.26 -2.54 -6.51
CA PHE A 4 -21.55 -2.94 -5.29
C PHE A 4 -22.42 -3.63 -4.24
N GLU A 5 -23.71 -3.82 -4.48
CA GLU A 5 -24.63 -4.43 -3.51
C GLU A 5 -24.20 -5.83 -3.05
N ASN A 6 -23.55 -6.58 -3.94
CA ASN A 6 -23.02 -7.92 -3.67
C ASN A 6 -21.48 -7.96 -3.59
N GLY A 7 -20.82 -6.80 -3.63
CA GLY A 7 -19.39 -6.68 -3.80
C GLY A 7 -18.93 -7.00 -5.22
N LYS A 8 -17.66 -6.70 -5.52
CA LYS A 8 -17.00 -7.06 -6.78
C LYS A 8 -15.72 -7.81 -6.49
N ARG A 9 -15.45 -8.86 -7.25
CA ARG A 9 -14.23 -9.65 -7.09
C ARG A 9 -13.13 -9.07 -7.94
N VAL A 10 -11.96 -8.87 -7.37
CA VAL A 10 -10.77 -8.50 -8.13
C VAL A 10 -10.11 -9.76 -8.70
N ARG A 11 -9.61 -9.66 -9.94
CA ARG A 11 -8.95 -10.75 -10.64
C ARG A 11 -7.67 -10.28 -11.28
N PHE A 12 -6.69 -11.19 -11.34
CA PHE A 12 -5.52 -11.00 -12.19
C PHE A 12 -5.90 -10.93 -13.67
N GLN A 13 -5.11 -10.23 -14.49
CA GLN A 13 -5.31 -10.18 -15.95
C GLN A 13 -5.35 -11.57 -16.58
N LYS A 14 -4.49 -12.47 -16.12
CA LYS A 14 -4.44 -13.86 -16.59
C LYS A 14 -5.74 -14.66 -16.35
N ASP A 15 -6.55 -14.21 -15.39
CA ASP A 15 -7.78 -14.87 -14.98
C ASP A 15 -9.05 -14.27 -15.60
N ALA A 16 -8.91 -13.35 -16.55
CA ALA A 16 -10.03 -12.66 -17.20
C ALA A 16 -11.08 -13.64 -17.80
N GLU A 17 -10.61 -14.75 -18.38
CA GLU A 17 -11.47 -15.78 -18.97
C GLU A 17 -11.74 -16.96 -18.01
N ASN A 18 -11.27 -16.87 -16.75
CA ASN A 18 -11.43 -17.94 -15.77
C ASN A 18 -12.20 -17.46 -14.53
N PRO A 19 -13.56 -17.46 -14.57
CA PRO A 19 -14.38 -16.97 -13.45
C PRO A 19 -14.27 -17.81 -12.17
N THR A 20 -13.63 -18.98 -12.23
CA THR A 20 -13.43 -19.88 -11.09
C THR A 20 -12.03 -19.78 -10.48
N ALA A 21 -11.15 -18.95 -11.02
CA ALA A 21 -9.84 -18.69 -10.43
C ALA A 21 -9.99 -18.18 -8.99
N ALA A 22 -9.10 -18.61 -8.10
CA ALA A 22 -9.14 -18.20 -6.70
C ALA A 22 -8.83 -16.69 -6.51
N GLY A 23 -8.06 -16.12 -7.47
CA GLY A 23 -7.74 -14.69 -7.49
C GLY A 23 -6.64 -14.28 -6.52
N PRO A 24 -6.41 -12.96 -6.38
CA PRO A 24 -5.43 -12.42 -5.46
C PRO A 24 -5.84 -12.63 -4.00
N ASP A 25 -4.85 -12.80 -3.13
CA ASP A 25 -4.98 -12.63 -1.69
C ASP A 25 -4.78 -11.14 -1.41
N ALA A 26 -5.89 -10.40 -1.36
CA ALA A 26 -5.86 -8.94 -1.30
C ALA A 26 -5.89 -8.47 0.17
N GLU A 27 -4.85 -7.75 0.58
CA GLU A 27 -4.62 -7.34 1.96
C GLU A 27 -4.77 -5.82 2.16
N GLY A 28 -4.56 -5.02 1.13
CA GLY A 28 -4.68 -3.58 1.21
C GLY A 28 -5.31 -2.93 0.00
N ILE A 29 -5.85 -1.72 0.19
CA ILE A 29 -6.53 -0.95 -0.84
C ILE A 29 -6.20 0.53 -0.71
N SER A 30 -5.94 1.20 -1.84
CA SER A 30 -5.80 2.65 -1.93
C SER A 30 -6.42 3.19 -3.21
N VAL A 31 -6.64 4.50 -3.27
CA VAL A 31 -7.26 5.17 -4.43
C VAL A 31 -6.39 6.34 -4.87
N ASP A 32 -6.09 6.41 -6.16
CA ASP A 32 -5.34 7.55 -6.70
C ASP A 32 -6.22 8.79 -6.96
N GLY A 33 -5.58 9.90 -7.33
CA GLY A 33 -6.27 11.16 -7.64
C GLY A 33 -7.21 11.10 -8.86
N ASN A 34 -7.19 10.02 -9.65
CA ASN A 34 -8.06 9.78 -10.80
C ASN A 34 -9.24 8.86 -10.46
N GLY A 35 -9.30 8.35 -9.23
CA GLY A 35 -10.33 7.41 -8.77
C GLY A 35 -10.10 5.97 -9.22
N MET A 36 -8.88 5.63 -9.66
CA MET A 36 -8.49 4.24 -9.86
C MET A 36 -8.16 3.60 -8.53
N VAL A 37 -8.55 2.35 -8.36
CA VAL A 37 -8.33 1.57 -7.13
C VAL A 37 -7.12 0.67 -7.32
N TYR A 38 -6.26 0.66 -6.31
CA TYR A 38 -5.07 -0.18 -6.25
C TYR A 38 -5.18 -1.13 -5.06
N LEU A 39 -4.86 -2.39 -5.28
CA LEU A 39 -4.90 -3.43 -4.26
C LEU A 39 -3.50 -4.04 -4.09
N ALA A 40 -3.07 -4.21 -2.84
CA ALA A 40 -1.93 -5.04 -2.51
C ALA A 40 -2.38 -6.51 -2.45
N SER A 41 -1.61 -7.39 -3.05
CA SER A 41 -1.81 -8.84 -2.97
C SER A 41 -0.49 -9.51 -2.64
N GLU A 42 -0.46 -10.33 -1.59
CA GLU A 42 0.75 -11.05 -1.19
C GLU A 42 0.99 -12.33 -2.00
N ARG A 43 -0.07 -12.90 -2.58
CA ARG A 43 0.01 -14.14 -3.38
C ARG A 43 -1.18 -14.32 -4.32
N ASP A 44 -1.05 -15.28 -5.22
CA ASP A 44 -2.16 -15.86 -5.96
C ASP A 44 -2.75 -17.03 -5.17
N ASN A 45 -4.01 -16.94 -4.77
CA ASN A 45 -4.72 -17.99 -4.02
C ASN A 45 -4.86 -19.30 -4.78
N SER A 46 -4.57 -19.33 -6.10
CA SER A 46 -4.46 -20.55 -6.89
C SER A 46 -3.14 -21.30 -6.59
N VAL A 47 -2.12 -20.63 -6.03
CA VAL A 47 -0.79 -21.17 -5.74
C VAL A 47 -0.30 -20.69 -4.36
N LYS A 48 -1.03 -21.01 -3.31
CA LYS A 48 -0.87 -20.50 -1.94
C LYS A 48 0.52 -20.63 -1.30
N GLY A 49 1.36 -21.52 -1.79
CA GLY A 49 2.71 -21.73 -1.27
C GLY A 49 3.78 -20.86 -1.90
N VAL A 50 3.41 -19.97 -2.83
CA VAL A 50 4.32 -19.13 -3.59
C VAL A 50 4.05 -17.66 -3.27
N ASN A 51 5.08 -16.96 -2.82
CA ASN A 51 5.05 -15.52 -2.63
C ASN A 51 4.91 -14.81 -3.99
N TYR A 52 3.94 -13.92 -4.10
CA TYR A 52 3.66 -13.16 -5.32
C TYR A 52 3.13 -11.76 -4.95
N ASN A 53 4.02 -10.93 -4.38
CA ASN A 53 3.70 -9.57 -3.98
C ASN A 53 3.43 -8.70 -5.20
N THR A 54 2.18 -8.29 -5.37
CA THR A 54 1.72 -7.61 -6.58
C THR A 54 0.79 -6.46 -6.23
N ILE A 55 0.93 -5.33 -6.91
CA ILE A 55 -0.09 -4.28 -6.90
C ILE A 55 -0.95 -4.45 -8.15
N LEU A 56 -2.27 -4.47 -7.97
CA LEU A 56 -3.25 -4.55 -9.05
C LEU A 56 -4.02 -3.24 -9.15
N MET A 57 -4.13 -2.67 -10.35
CA MET A 57 -4.98 -1.50 -10.61
C MET A 57 -6.30 -1.93 -11.24
N VAL A 58 -7.41 -1.48 -10.70
CA VAL A 58 -8.75 -1.75 -11.23
C VAL A 58 -9.57 -0.47 -11.39
N ASN A 59 -10.50 -0.48 -12.35
CA ASN A 59 -11.50 0.57 -12.45
C ASN A 59 -12.75 0.18 -11.62
N PRO A 60 -13.05 0.87 -10.51
CA PRO A 60 -14.20 0.53 -9.67
C PRO A 60 -15.55 0.73 -10.39
N ASN A 61 -15.58 1.49 -11.51
CA ASN A 61 -16.77 1.75 -12.31
C ASN A 61 -16.97 0.76 -13.47
N ALA A 62 -16.08 -0.24 -13.63
CA ALA A 62 -16.28 -1.29 -14.62
C ALA A 62 -17.58 -2.05 -14.33
N GLU A 63 -18.28 -2.46 -15.40
CA GLU A 63 -19.52 -3.23 -15.30
C GLU A 63 -19.23 -4.70 -14.92
N GLY A 64 -20.26 -5.38 -14.35
CA GLY A 64 -20.19 -6.78 -13.96
C GLY A 64 -19.69 -7.01 -12.54
N ASP A 65 -19.61 -8.28 -12.18
CA ASP A 65 -19.26 -8.74 -10.83
C ASP A 65 -17.75 -8.89 -10.61
N ASP A 66 -16.96 -8.90 -11.67
CA ASP A 66 -15.52 -9.05 -11.65
C ASP A 66 -14.81 -7.77 -12.10
N LEU A 67 -13.82 -7.34 -11.34
CA LEU A 67 -12.89 -6.29 -11.68
C LEU A 67 -11.58 -6.95 -12.13
N ILE A 68 -11.40 -7.05 -13.45
CA ILE A 68 -10.14 -7.54 -14.01
C ILE A 68 -9.09 -6.43 -13.88
N ALA A 69 -7.91 -6.78 -13.38
CA ALA A 69 -6.81 -5.82 -13.28
C ALA A 69 -6.49 -5.21 -14.65
N LEU A 70 -6.47 -3.89 -14.72
CA LEU A 70 -6.06 -3.15 -15.92
C LEU A 70 -4.55 -3.17 -16.05
N MET A 71 -3.84 -3.14 -14.90
CA MET A 71 -2.39 -3.25 -14.80
C MET A 71 -2.02 -4.03 -13.55
N GLU A 72 -0.85 -4.65 -13.60
CA GLU A 72 -0.24 -5.41 -12.50
C GLU A 72 1.26 -5.09 -12.42
N TRP A 73 1.75 -4.90 -11.20
CA TRP A 73 3.17 -4.67 -10.92
C TRP A 73 3.64 -5.70 -9.91
N ASN A 74 4.48 -6.62 -10.36
CA ASN A 74 5.08 -7.63 -9.49
C ASN A 74 6.29 -7.04 -8.76
N LEU A 75 6.20 -6.93 -7.44
CA LEU A 75 7.23 -6.39 -6.55
C LEU A 75 8.12 -7.48 -5.95
N THR A 76 7.80 -8.76 -6.15
CA THR A 76 8.40 -9.89 -5.43
C THR A 76 9.94 -9.88 -5.49
N ASP A 77 10.52 -9.62 -6.66
CA ASP A 77 11.97 -9.65 -6.84
C ASP A 77 12.69 -8.42 -6.27
N SER A 78 11.95 -7.33 -5.99
CA SER A 78 12.50 -6.09 -5.40
C SER A 78 12.33 -6.03 -3.88
N LEU A 79 11.52 -6.91 -3.31
CA LEU A 79 11.31 -7.04 -1.87
C LEU A 79 12.23 -8.12 -1.28
N PRO A 80 12.52 -8.09 0.03
CA PRO A 80 13.15 -9.21 0.71
C PRO A 80 12.38 -10.51 0.51
N GLN A 81 13.10 -11.62 0.40
CA GLN A 81 12.47 -12.93 0.31
C GLN A 81 11.78 -13.27 1.62
N VAL A 82 10.48 -13.50 1.57
CA VAL A 82 9.63 -13.85 2.72
C VAL A 82 8.81 -15.09 2.42
N SER A 83 8.18 -15.69 3.42
CA SER A 83 7.22 -16.78 3.21
C SER A 83 5.93 -16.27 2.57
N ALA A 84 5.18 -17.17 1.93
CA ALA A 84 4.01 -16.81 1.12
C ALA A 84 2.81 -16.20 1.89
N ASN A 85 2.91 -16.06 3.21
CA ASN A 85 1.89 -15.44 4.08
C ASN A 85 2.55 -14.43 5.03
N MET A 86 3.57 -13.75 4.55
CA MET A 86 4.34 -12.71 5.27
C MET A 86 4.73 -11.60 4.28
N GLY A 87 3.89 -11.41 3.28
CA GLY A 87 4.11 -10.51 2.16
C GLY A 87 3.69 -9.07 2.43
N ILE A 88 3.20 -8.42 1.38
CA ILE A 88 2.67 -7.06 1.49
C ILE A 88 1.24 -7.07 2.02
N GLU A 89 1.00 -6.35 3.13
CA GLU A 89 -0.29 -6.28 3.83
C GLU A 89 -1.07 -4.99 3.49
N SER A 90 -0.41 -4.00 2.94
CA SER A 90 -1.06 -2.72 2.65
C SER A 90 -0.46 -2.05 1.43
N VAL A 91 -1.26 -1.18 0.82
CA VAL A 91 -0.82 -0.21 -0.20
C VAL A 91 -1.43 1.15 0.10
N GLU A 92 -0.63 2.20 0.01
CA GLU A 92 -1.07 3.59 0.12
C GLU A 92 -0.49 4.41 -1.02
N TRP A 93 -1.36 5.13 -1.75
CA TRP A 93 -0.92 6.08 -2.76
C TRP A 93 -0.80 7.49 -2.18
N ILE A 94 0.37 8.08 -2.34
CA ILE A 94 0.60 9.47 -1.95
C ILE A 94 0.94 10.30 -3.18
N SER A 95 0.15 11.36 -3.40
CA SER A 95 0.37 12.29 -4.51
C SER A 95 1.77 12.89 -4.49
N SER A 96 2.35 13.10 -5.68
CA SER A 96 3.64 13.78 -5.85
C SER A 96 3.70 15.15 -5.16
N VAL A 97 2.57 15.86 -5.04
CA VAL A 97 2.48 17.14 -4.31
C VAL A 97 2.91 17.00 -2.84
N ASN A 98 2.66 15.85 -2.24
CA ASN A 98 2.98 15.59 -0.84
C ASN A 98 4.38 15.01 -0.62
N VAL A 99 4.96 14.35 -1.62
CA VAL A 99 6.24 13.65 -1.49
C VAL A 99 7.42 14.30 -2.21
N ASN A 100 7.18 15.13 -3.24
CA ASN A 100 8.26 15.87 -3.93
C ASN A 100 9.03 16.75 -2.93
N GLY A 101 10.35 16.64 -2.97
CA GLY A 101 11.26 17.37 -2.08
C GLY A 101 11.28 16.88 -0.62
N LYS A 102 10.42 15.92 -0.27
CA LYS A 102 10.30 15.40 1.11
C LYS A 102 10.67 13.91 1.25
N LEU A 103 10.27 13.06 0.31
CA LEU A 103 10.69 11.66 0.30
C LEU A 103 12.14 11.57 -0.14
N PHE A 104 12.93 10.68 0.45
CA PHE A 104 14.27 10.36 -0.04
C PHE A 104 14.20 9.41 -1.22
N ASP A 105 14.97 9.68 -2.26
CA ASP A 105 15.12 8.82 -3.43
C ASP A 105 16.52 8.20 -3.43
N GLN A 106 16.60 6.90 -3.14
CA GLN A 106 17.85 6.14 -3.10
C GLN A 106 18.55 6.05 -4.46
N ASN A 107 17.79 6.17 -5.57
CA ASN A 107 18.35 6.04 -6.92
C ASN A 107 19.14 7.28 -7.33
N THR A 108 18.71 8.45 -6.84
CA THR A 108 19.37 9.74 -7.09
C THR A 108 20.21 10.20 -5.90
N ASN A 109 20.08 9.53 -4.75
CA ASN A 109 20.65 9.93 -3.46
C ASN A 109 20.31 11.37 -3.09
N ALA A 110 19.06 11.77 -3.31
CA ALA A 110 18.53 13.11 -3.10
C ALA A 110 17.04 13.06 -2.71
N ALA A 111 16.45 14.22 -2.45
CA ALA A 111 15.01 14.32 -2.28
C ALA A 111 14.29 13.97 -3.60
N PHE A 112 13.21 13.22 -3.49
CA PHE A 112 12.41 12.71 -4.60
C PHE A 112 11.81 13.86 -5.43
N ASP A 113 11.85 13.67 -6.76
CA ASP A 113 11.13 14.50 -7.73
C ASP A 113 10.48 13.60 -8.78
N ILE A 114 9.15 13.61 -8.88
CA ILE A 114 8.39 12.81 -9.85
C ILE A 114 8.80 13.09 -11.31
N ALA A 115 9.35 14.27 -11.60
CA ALA A 115 9.83 14.62 -12.93
C ALA A 115 10.97 13.71 -13.42
N ASN A 116 11.69 13.04 -12.53
CA ASN A 116 12.69 12.04 -12.86
C ASN A 116 12.08 10.70 -13.32
N TYR A 117 10.77 10.53 -13.18
CA TYR A 117 10.02 9.30 -13.45
C TYR A 117 8.89 9.54 -14.48
N PRO A 118 9.23 9.84 -15.75
CA PRO A 118 8.25 10.27 -16.76
C PRO A 118 7.23 9.20 -17.17
N LYS A 119 7.43 7.94 -16.76
CA LYS A 119 6.50 6.83 -16.98
C LYS A 119 5.55 6.56 -15.81
N ALA A 120 5.63 7.35 -14.73
CA ALA A 120 4.79 7.17 -13.56
C ALA A 120 3.30 7.20 -13.90
N THR A 121 2.57 6.16 -13.55
CA THR A 121 1.16 5.96 -13.91
C THR A 121 0.22 6.94 -13.22
N ALA A 122 0.41 7.21 -11.93
CA ALA A 122 -0.59 7.90 -11.09
C ALA A 122 -0.10 9.23 -10.49
N ASN A 123 0.94 9.83 -11.05
CA ASN A 123 1.54 11.08 -10.54
C ASN A 123 1.72 11.10 -9.02
N GLY A 124 2.30 10.03 -8.49
CA GLY A 124 2.54 9.83 -7.07
C GLY A 124 3.42 8.63 -6.80
N VAL A 125 3.52 8.27 -5.54
CA VAL A 125 4.32 7.15 -5.05
C VAL A 125 3.41 6.20 -4.30
N PHE A 126 3.61 4.91 -4.51
CA PHE A 126 2.90 3.83 -3.82
C PHE A 126 3.79 3.29 -2.70
N PHE A 127 3.25 3.25 -1.51
CA PHE A 127 3.90 2.69 -0.33
C PHE A 127 3.26 1.35 -0.03
N VAL A 128 4.06 0.32 0.20
CA VAL A 128 3.59 -0.99 0.64
C VAL A 128 4.22 -1.35 1.97
N ALA A 129 3.41 -1.91 2.86
CA ALA A 129 3.87 -2.45 4.14
C ALA A 129 4.22 -3.92 3.99
N LEU A 130 5.39 -4.35 4.49
CA LEU A 130 5.79 -5.76 4.49
C LEU A 130 5.66 -6.33 5.90
N GLU A 131 4.79 -7.34 6.07
CA GLU A 131 4.53 -7.96 7.38
C GLU A 131 5.80 -8.49 8.03
N ALA A 132 6.60 -9.24 7.27
CA ALA A 132 7.73 -9.99 7.78
C ALA A 132 8.78 -9.18 8.55
N ASN A 133 8.91 -7.88 8.28
CA ASN A 133 9.97 -7.05 8.85
C ASN A 133 9.51 -5.67 9.33
N GLY A 134 8.25 -5.29 9.07
CA GLY A 134 7.71 -4.00 9.44
C GLY A 134 8.24 -2.81 8.64
N HIS A 135 8.95 -3.07 7.54
CA HIS A 135 9.41 -2.01 6.64
C HIS A 135 8.29 -1.55 5.70
N VAL A 136 8.42 -0.31 5.26
CA VAL A 136 7.58 0.30 4.23
C VAL A 136 8.44 0.59 3.01
N TYR A 137 8.06 0.02 1.88
CA TYR A 137 8.76 0.18 0.59
C TYR A 137 7.98 1.12 -0.31
N ALA A 138 8.63 2.14 -0.83
CA ALA A 138 8.02 3.12 -1.71
C ALA A 138 8.37 2.85 -3.18
N TYR A 139 7.38 2.91 -4.06
CA TYR A 139 7.51 2.59 -5.48
C TYR A 139 6.89 3.67 -6.37
N VAL A 140 7.56 3.96 -7.48
CA VAL A 140 6.90 4.50 -8.67
C VAL A 140 6.47 3.34 -9.56
N LEU A 141 5.19 3.26 -9.86
CA LEU A 141 4.62 2.28 -10.78
C LEU A 141 4.53 2.90 -12.18
N ASN A 142 5.12 2.25 -13.16
CA ASN A 142 5.20 2.75 -14.55
C ASN A 142 4.03 2.23 -15.40
N ASP A 143 3.68 2.99 -16.43
CA ASP A 143 2.63 2.68 -17.40
C ASP A 143 2.93 1.48 -18.30
N ASP A 144 4.16 0.99 -18.30
CA ASP A 144 4.60 -0.21 -19.02
C ASP A 144 4.63 -1.48 -18.13
N GLY A 145 4.10 -1.43 -16.91
CA GLY A 145 4.06 -2.54 -15.96
C GLY A 145 5.35 -2.75 -15.18
N THR A 146 6.39 -1.95 -15.44
CA THR A 146 7.60 -1.94 -14.61
C THR A 146 7.41 -1.07 -13.36
N CYS A 147 8.23 -1.26 -12.35
CA CYS A 147 8.25 -0.41 -11.16
C CYS A 147 9.68 -0.03 -10.78
N VAL A 148 9.80 1.08 -10.05
CA VAL A 148 11.07 1.53 -9.49
C VAL A 148 10.92 1.70 -7.99
N GLN A 149 11.70 0.98 -7.20
CA GLN A 149 11.76 1.20 -5.75
C GLN A 149 12.49 2.51 -5.47
N ILE A 150 11.81 3.41 -4.76
CA ILE A 150 12.31 4.75 -4.44
C ILE A 150 13.09 4.73 -3.14
N THR A 151 12.54 4.08 -2.11
CA THR A 151 13.18 3.97 -0.81
C THR A 151 12.64 2.78 -0.01
N ASP A 152 13.37 2.42 1.04
CA ASP A 152 13.03 1.45 2.08
C ASP A 152 13.07 2.19 3.42
N ILE A 153 11.99 2.12 4.19
CA ILE A 153 11.84 2.81 5.47
C ILE A 153 11.53 1.80 6.56
N ASP A 154 12.40 1.70 7.55
CA ASP A 154 12.16 0.88 8.75
C ASP A 154 11.21 1.63 9.71
N SER A 155 10.00 1.11 9.92
CA SER A 155 9.03 1.66 10.87
C SER A 155 9.44 1.49 12.33
N LYS A 156 10.46 0.68 12.62
CA LYS A 156 10.92 0.29 13.96
C LYS A 156 9.88 -0.48 14.79
N ILE A 157 8.87 -1.08 14.14
CA ILE A 157 7.87 -1.91 14.83
C ILE A 157 8.14 -3.41 14.66
N GLY A 158 8.65 -3.83 13.52
CA GLY A 158 8.96 -5.22 13.20
C GLY A 158 7.84 -5.99 12.48
N GLY A 159 6.62 -5.44 12.40
CA GLY A 159 5.50 -5.91 11.58
C GLY A 159 4.64 -4.73 11.17
N ALA A 160 4.19 -4.69 9.93
CA ALA A 160 3.39 -3.59 9.39
C ALA A 160 2.22 -4.17 8.58
N MET A 161 0.99 -3.88 9.03
CA MET A 161 -0.25 -4.45 8.51
C MET A 161 -1.06 -3.42 7.71
N ALA A 162 -1.05 -2.15 8.12
CA ALA A 162 -1.84 -1.12 7.47
C ALA A 162 -1.07 0.19 7.33
N LEU A 163 -1.38 0.93 6.27
CA LEU A 163 -0.83 2.26 5.96
C LEU A 163 -1.97 3.24 5.73
N ASP A 164 -1.78 4.49 6.16
CA ASP A 164 -2.60 5.62 5.72
C ASP A 164 -1.81 6.93 5.85
N TYR A 165 -1.96 7.83 4.89
CA TYR A 165 -1.24 9.10 4.86
C TYR A 165 -2.12 10.24 5.37
N ASP A 166 -1.73 10.80 6.51
CA ASP A 166 -2.36 11.99 7.07
C ASP A 166 -1.86 13.25 6.34
N THR A 167 -2.72 13.78 5.47
CA THR A 167 -2.42 14.99 4.69
C THR A 167 -2.38 16.27 5.56
N TYR A 168 -3.01 16.25 6.74
CA TYR A 168 -3.01 17.38 7.66
C TYR A 168 -1.72 17.45 8.48
N GLU A 169 -1.30 16.32 9.07
CA GLU A 169 -0.03 16.23 9.81
C GLU A 169 1.18 16.04 8.87
N ASN A 170 0.97 15.67 7.60
CA ASN A 170 2.00 15.28 6.62
C ASN A 170 2.87 14.12 7.12
N VAL A 171 2.24 13.08 7.63
CA VAL A 171 2.90 11.86 8.10
C VAL A 171 2.26 10.61 7.51
N LEU A 172 3.06 9.59 7.27
CA LEU A 172 2.58 8.25 6.95
C LEU A 172 2.42 7.47 8.26
N TRP A 173 1.22 7.00 8.53
CA TRP A 173 0.93 6.06 9.59
C TRP A 173 1.23 4.64 9.12
N VAL A 174 1.91 3.89 9.99
CA VAL A 174 2.17 2.46 9.84
C VAL A 174 1.61 1.78 11.07
N VAL A 175 0.68 0.87 10.90
CA VAL A 175 -0.01 0.21 12.02
C VAL A 175 0.31 -1.27 12.02
N SER A 176 0.61 -1.80 13.20
CA SER A 176 0.84 -3.22 13.43
C SER A 176 -0.38 -3.91 14.06
N ASP A 177 -0.35 -5.22 14.07
CA ASP A 177 -1.34 -6.11 14.68
C ASP A 177 -1.10 -6.35 16.20
N ASN A 178 -1.81 -7.36 16.73
CA ASN A 178 -1.67 -7.81 18.10
C ASN A 178 -0.29 -8.39 18.43
N GLY A 179 0.47 -8.87 17.46
CA GLY A 179 1.85 -9.35 17.63
C GLY A 179 2.78 -8.27 18.17
N TYR A 180 2.44 -7.00 17.91
CA TYR A 180 3.18 -5.81 18.36
C TYR A 180 2.32 -4.89 19.23
N ASN A 181 1.27 -5.43 19.89
CA ASN A 181 0.34 -4.72 20.77
C ASN A 181 -0.45 -3.61 20.07
N ASN A 182 -0.78 -3.78 18.79
CA ASN A 182 -1.48 -2.78 17.97
C ASN A 182 -0.83 -1.38 18.03
N ARG A 183 0.49 -1.33 18.06
CA ARG A 183 1.26 -0.08 18.03
C ARG A 183 1.27 0.49 16.63
N ALA A 184 1.47 1.81 16.54
CA ALA A 184 1.64 2.50 15.29
C ALA A 184 2.96 3.29 15.26
N ALA A 185 3.45 3.60 14.08
CA ALA A 185 4.50 4.57 13.83
C ALA A 185 3.95 5.70 12.96
N LYS A 186 4.32 6.94 13.29
CA LYS A 186 4.19 8.09 12.40
C LYS A 186 5.54 8.34 11.75
N ILE A 187 5.59 8.37 10.44
CA ILE A 187 6.80 8.62 9.66
C ILE A 187 6.66 9.98 8.98
N ALA A 188 7.52 10.93 9.35
CA ALA A 188 7.61 12.23 8.70
C ALA A 188 8.78 12.24 7.70
N PHE A 189 8.48 12.50 6.42
CA PHE A 189 9.49 12.59 5.36
C PHE A 189 10.23 13.91 5.46
N ASN A 190 11.56 13.88 5.42
CA ASN A 190 12.43 15.03 5.57
C ASN A 190 13.45 15.23 4.42
N GLY A 191 13.30 14.46 3.32
CA GLY A 191 14.16 14.51 2.15
C GLY A 191 15.48 13.75 2.30
N THR A 192 15.67 13.04 3.41
CA THR A 192 16.89 12.26 3.68
C THR A 192 16.55 10.79 3.95
N ALA A 193 17.56 9.93 3.89
CA ALA A 193 17.40 8.51 4.21
C ALA A 193 17.06 8.25 5.68
N ASP A 194 17.38 9.17 6.57
CA ASP A 194 17.10 9.09 8.01
C ASP A 194 15.82 9.88 8.31
N VAL A 195 14.68 9.19 8.21
CA VAL A 195 13.36 9.77 8.44
C VAL A 195 13.01 9.83 9.92
N ASP A 196 12.16 10.79 10.28
CA ASP A 196 11.65 10.89 11.65
C ASP A 196 10.55 9.85 11.89
N VAL A 197 10.75 8.95 12.85
CA VAL A 197 9.80 7.90 13.24
C VAL A 197 9.38 8.11 14.71
N VAL A 198 8.08 8.29 14.93
CA VAL A 198 7.49 8.44 16.27
C VAL A 198 6.52 7.30 16.53
N HIS A 199 6.76 6.52 17.59
CA HIS A 199 5.86 5.45 17.97
C HIS A 199 4.68 5.94 18.79
N VAL A 200 3.51 5.38 18.48
CA VAL A 200 2.25 5.64 19.18
C VAL A 200 1.72 4.30 19.70
N ASN A 201 1.34 4.25 20.97
CA ASN A 201 0.67 3.08 21.53
C ASN A 201 -0.80 3.07 21.11
N ALA A 202 -1.41 1.89 21.11
CA ALA A 202 -2.84 1.76 20.92
C ALA A 202 -3.58 2.67 21.90
N PRO A 203 -4.70 3.32 21.49
CA PRO A 203 -5.50 4.16 22.35
C PRO A 203 -6.01 3.42 23.60
N SER A 204 -6.22 4.14 24.69
CA SER A 204 -6.78 3.55 25.90
C SER A 204 -8.17 2.96 25.62
N GLY A 205 -8.37 1.71 26.04
CA GLY A 205 -9.62 0.97 25.81
C GLY A 205 -9.63 0.11 24.55
N VAL A 206 -8.60 0.18 23.71
CA VAL A 206 -8.42 -0.79 22.61
C VAL A 206 -7.91 -2.10 23.19
N ASP A 207 -8.51 -3.20 22.76
CA ASP A 207 -7.99 -4.54 23.08
C ASP A 207 -6.75 -4.83 22.23
N VAL A 208 -5.57 -4.71 22.83
CA VAL A 208 -4.29 -4.94 22.16
C VAL A 208 -4.04 -6.41 21.80
N THR A 209 -4.93 -7.32 22.22
CA THR A 209 -4.86 -8.75 21.85
C THR A 209 -5.75 -9.09 20.65
N ALA A 210 -6.60 -8.14 20.21
CA ALA A 210 -7.38 -8.29 19.00
C ALA A 210 -6.48 -8.10 17.76
N ASN A 211 -6.67 -8.97 16.78
CA ASN A 211 -5.96 -8.89 15.51
C ASN A 211 -6.60 -7.79 14.65
N ASN A 212 -6.00 -6.59 14.64
CA ASN A 212 -6.45 -5.43 13.87
C ASN A 212 -5.51 -5.25 12.69
N GLU A 213 -6.01 -5.46 11.48
CA GLU A 213 -5.24 -5.40 10.23
C GLU A 213 -5.65 -4.22 9.34
N GLY A 214 -6.77 -3.55 9.66
CA GLY A 214 -7.25 -2.40 8.92
C GLY A 214 -7.10 -1.09 9.70
N PHE A 215 -6.72 -0.02 8.99
CA PHE A 215 -6.59 1.32 9.54
C PHE A 215 -6.93 2.37 8.49
N ALA A 216 -7.64 3.41 8.90
CA ALA A 216 -7.88 4.58 8.08
C ALA A 216 -8.05 5.82 8.96
N ILE A 217 -7.58 6.96 8.47
CA ILE A 217 -7.69 8.27 9.13
C ILE A 217 -8.85 9.02 8.50
N ALA A 218 -9.76 9.56 9.32
CA ALA A 218 -10.77 10.47 8.83
C ALA A 218 -10.13 11.82 8.49
N GLU A 219 -10.42 12.35 7.30
CA GLU A 219 -9.96 13.69 6.94
C GLU A 219 -10.46 14.73 7.96
N TYR A 220 -9.60 15.70 8.28
CA TYR A 220 -9.89 16.76 9.26
C TYR A 220 -11.21 17.50 8.99
N THR A 221 -11.59 17.66 7.73
CA THR A 221 -12.84 18.31 7.32
C THR A 221 -14.09 17.56 7.79
N TYR A 222 -14.03 16.23 7.90
CA TYR A 222 -15.15 15.41 8.36
C TYR A 222 -15.30 15.36 9.89
N THR A 223 -14.24 15.69 10.64
CA THR A 223 -14.26 15.64 12.10
C THR A 223 -14.78 16.91 12.76
N ASN A 224 -14.88 18.02 12.01
CA ASN A 224 -15.34 19.32 12.53
C ASN A 224 -16.83 19.61 12.30
N ASP A 225 -17.52 18.81 11.48
CA ASP A 225 -18.96 18.99 11.16
C ASP A 225 -19.87 17.98 11.90
N GLY A 226 -19.32 17.20 12.84
CA GLY A 226 -20.01 16.16 13.62
C GLY A 226 -20.43 16.58 15.01
#